data_688d4f46c33d8f814ae26a3b87af32d7
#
_entry.id   688d4f46c33d8f814ae26a3b87af32d7
#
_cell.length_a   1.000
_cell.length_b   1.000
_cell.length_c   1.000
_cell.angle_alpha   90.00
_cell.angle_beta   90.00
_cell.angle_gamma   90.00
#
_symmetry.space_group_name_H-M   'P 1'
#
loop_
_entity.id
_entity.type
_entity.pdbx_description
1 polymer ?
#
loop_
_entity_poly.entity_id
_entity_poly.type
_entity_poly.pdbx_seq_one_letter_code
_entity_poly.pdbx_strand_id
1 'polypeptide(L)'
;TLETNASMGLIVASHTAGSADVPACADSFSAVMGAAPGYIDVDMHSLPFISGDATNRIVSDVTAYAMQGTGFVTLSAHWLTPTTKIADATLQGANNSRTMLTAEQYNNVMTAGTTENTNFLEELAIDAAFIRKLKDNGISVIFRSMHESNQGYFWWCVNPEQGITAAMYSNLYRYVHDYFTVTCGLDNIIWQFNADRAGYNAETVAAMYPGDNYVDTVSLDWYLSAGSTA
;
A
#
# COMPACT_ATOMS: atom_id res chain seq x y z
N THR A 1 0.75 -19.63 8.93
CA THR A 1 -0.17 -19.53 7.80
C THR A 1 0.52 -19.09 6.52
N LEU A 2 1.29 -17.98 6.50
CA LEU A 2 2.13 -17.59 5.33
C LEU A 2 3.15 -18.68 5.01
N GLU A 3 3.86 -19.19 6.01
CA GLU A 3 4.85 -20.26 5.86
C GLU A 3 4.20 -21.56 5.37
N THR A 4 3.01 -21.89 5.86
CA THR A 4 2.29 -23.08 5.41
C THR A 4 1.88 -22.99 3.95
N ASN A 5 1.40 -21.82 3.50
CA ASN A 5 1.03 -21.62 2.11
C ASN A 5 2.26 -21.53 1.19
N ALA A 6 3.37 -20.95 1.64
CA ALA A 6 4.62 -20.95 0.89
C ALA A 6 5.13 -22.37 0.60
N SER A 7 4.91 -23.32 1.51
CA SER A 7 5.24 -24.74 1.30
C SER A 7 4.30 -25.45 0.32
N MET A 8 3.15 -24.87 0.01
CA MET A 8 2.14 -25.42 -0.90
C MET A 8 2.26 -24.90 -2.35
N GLY A 9 3.20 -23.98 -2.62
CA GLY A 9 3.47 -23.47 -3.96
C GLY A 9 2.91 -22.08 -4.23
N LEU A 10 2.53 -21.79 -5.48
CA LEU A 10 2.09 -20.47 -5.94
C LEU A 10 0.78 -20.03 -5.28
N ILE A 11 0.77 -18.85 -4.66
CA ILE A 11 -0.44 -18.19 -4.20
C ILE A 11 -0.89 -17.23 -5.30
N VAL A 12 -2.08 -17.47 -5.84
CA VAL A 12 -2.68 -16.62 -6.87
C VAL A 12 -3.70 -15.67 -6.21
N ALA A 13 -3.73 -14.43 -6.65
CA ALA A 13 -4.46 -13.37 -5.98
C ALA A 13 -5.31 -12.51 -6.91
N SER A 14 -6.23 -11.76 -6.32
CA SER A 14 -7.01 -10.73 -6.99
C SER A 14 -6.78 -9.37 -6.33
N HIS A 15 -6.66 -8.34 -7.15
CA HIS A 15 -6.55 -6.94 -6.72
C HIS A 15 -7.90 -6.23 -6.90
N THR A 16 -8.33 -5.53 -5.86
CA THR A 16 -9.52 -4.67 -5.92
C THR A 16 -9.07 -3.22 -6.08
N ALA A 17 -9.21 -2.68 -7.28
CA ALA A 17 -8.90 -1.28 -7.52
C ALA A 17 -9.95 -0.38 -6.88
N GLY A 18 -9.52 0.44 -5.92
CA GLY A 18 -10.38 1.39 -5.21
C GLY A 18 -11.43 0.70 -4.33
N SER A 19 -12.55 1.37 -4.11
CA SER A 19 -13.69 0.87 -3.33
C SER A 19 -14.42 -0.33 -3.97
N ALA A 20 -13.70 -1.13 -4.75
CA ALA A 20 -14.28 -2.25 -5.46
C ALA A 20 -14.89 -3.26 -4.50
N ASP A 21 -15.94 -3.87 -4.99
CA ASP A 21 -16.68 -4.93 -4.34
C ASP A 21 -15.78 -6.17 -4.16
N VAL A 22 -15.28 -6.37 -2.94
CA VAL A 22 -14.39 -7.49 -2.58
C VAL A 22 -15.03 -8.85 -2.93
N PRO A 23 -16.30 -9.12 -2.61
CA PRO A 23 -16.97 -10.34 -3.04
C PRO A 23 -16.98 -10.51 -4.57
N ALA A 24 -17.36 -9.49 -5.32
CA ALA A 24 -17.41 -9.58 -6.78
C ALA A 24 -16.03 -9.86 -7.41
N CYS A 25 -14.96 -9.28 -6.85
CA CYS A 25 -13.59 -9.60 -7.27
C CYS A 25 -13.23 -11.06 -6.99
N ALA A 26 -13.50 -11.54 -5.78
CA ALA A 26 -13.23 -12.92 -5.39
C ALA A 26 -14.05 -13.93 -6.22
N ASP A 27 -15.33 -13.62 -6.48
CA ASP A 27 -16.23 -14.45 -7.30
C ASP A 27 -15.76 -14.50 -8.76
N SER A 28 -15.39 -13.34 -9.34
CA SER A 28 -14.88 -13.25 -10.71
C SER A 28 -13.58 -14.05 -10.87
N PHE A 29 -12.67 -13.95 -9.89
CA PHE A 29 -11.45 -14.72 -9.86
C PHE A 29 -11.75 -16.23 -9.78
N SER A 30 -12.64 -16.61 -8.86
CA SER A 30 -13.04 -18.02 -8.65
C SER A 30 -13.70 -18.63 -9.89
N ALA A 31 -14.51 -17.86 -10.61
CA ALA A 31 -15.15 -18.29 -11.85
C ALA A 31 -14.14 -18.60 -12.96
N VAL A 32 -13.01 -17.91 -13.01
CA VAL A 32 -11.96 -18.10 -14.01
C VAL A 32 -10.98 -19.19 -13.58
N MET A 33 -10.58 -19.17 -12.30
CA MET A 33 -9.49 -20.03 -11.79
C MET A 33 -9.98 -21.34 -11.19
N GLY A 34 -11.28 -21.50 -10.94
CA GLY A 34 -11.85 -22.67 -10.28
C GLY A 34 -11.56 -22.78 -8.77
N ALA A 35 -10.96 -21.75 -8.18
CA ALA A 35 -10.63 -21.69 -6.77
C ALA A 35 -10.64 -20.24 -6.28
N ALA A 36 -10.92 -20.02 -4.99
CA ALA A 36 -10.83 -18.69 -4.38
C ALA A 36 -9.39 -18.14 -4.46
N PRO A 37 -9.23 -16.80 -4.56
CA PRO A 37 -7.90 -16.18 -4.53
C PRO A 37 -7.20 -16.49 -3.20
N GLY A 38 -5.88 -16.65 -3.24
CA GLY A 38 -5.06 -16.89 -2.04
C GLY A 38 -4.83 -15.63 -1.20
N TYR A 39 -5.00 -14.45 -1.80
CA TYR A 39 -5.14 -13.17 -1.11
C TYR A 39 -5.96 -12.18 -1.96
N ILE A 40 -6.47 -11.16 -1.30
CA ILE A 40 -7.06 -9.98 -1.94
C ILE A 40 -6.22 -8.77 -1.55
N ASP A 41 -6.03 -7.85 -2.50
CA ASP A 41 -5.42 -6.54 -2.25
C ASP A 41 -6.48 -5.44 -2.31
N VAL A 42 -6.52 -4.58 -1.31
CA VAL A 42 -7.41 -3.42 -1.24
C VAL A 42 -6.57 -2.16 -1.30
N ASP A 43 -6.77 -1.36 -2.34
CA ASP A 43 -6.16 -0.05 -2.45
C ASP A 43 -6.92 0.97 -1.62
N MET A 44 -6.27 1.54 -0.62
CA MET A 44 -6.87 2.49 0.31
C MET A 44 -7.06 3.90 -0.27
N HIS A 45 -6.54 4.19 -1.49
CA HIS A 45 -6.61 5.54 -2.09
C HIS A 45 -8.03 6.09 -2.19
N SER A 46 -9.04 5.24 -2.21
CA SER A 46 -10.44 5.68 -2.28
C SER A 46 -11.03 6.13 -0.95
N LEU A 47 -10.43 5.74 0.18
CA LEU A 47 -10.99 5.98 1.52
C LEU A 47 -11.27 7.46 1.82
N PRO A 48 -10.43 8.41 1.41
CA PRO A 48 -10.72 9.83 1.62
C PRO A 48 -11.96 10.35 0.89
N PHE A 49 -12.44 9.63 -0.13
CA PHE A 49 -13.46 10.10 -1.08
C PHE A 49 -14.80 9.37 -0.95
N ILE A 50 -14.91 8.39 -0.06
CA ILE A 50 -16.11 7.58 0.13
C ILE A 50 -16.77 7.86 1.47
N SER A 51 -18.06 7.52 1.60
CA SER A 51 -18.78 7.68 2.85
C SER A 51 -18.30 6.67 3.91
N GLY A 52 -18.53 7.00 5.19
CA GLY A 52 -18.27 6.08 6.30
C GLY A 52 -19.03 4.75 6.16
N ASP A 53 -20.24 4.75 5.59
CA ASP A 53 -21.02 3.52 5.33
C ASP A 53 -20.35 2.66 4.25
N ALA A 54 -19.80 3.28 3.20
CA ALA A 54 -19.04 2.55 2.18
C ALA A 54 -17.76 1.96 2.78
N THR A 55 -17.03 2.72 3.61
CA THR A 55 -15.86 2.21 4.34
C THR A 55 -16.23 1.03 5.24
N ASN A 56 -17.32 1.11 6.00
CA ASN A 56 -17.78 0.03 6.87
C ASN A 56 -18.15 -1.23 6.08
N ARG A 57 -18.73 -1.07 4.89
CA ARG A 57 -19.02 -2.20 3.99
C ARG A 57 -17.73 -2.88 3.54
N ILE A 58 -16.71 -2.13 3.11
CA ILE A 58 -15.40 -2.69 2.75
C ILE A 58 -14.81 -3.46 3.92
N VAL A 59 -14.85 -2.92 5.14
CA VAL A 59 -14.38 -3.63 6.35
C VAL A 59 -15.14 -4.95 6.55
N SER A 60 -16.46 -4.94 6.38
CA SER A 60 -17.29 -6.15 6.51
C SER A 60 -16.91 -7.21 5.46
N ASP A 61 -16.75 -6.80 4.21
CA ASP A 61 -16.46 -7.69 3.09
C ASP A 61 -15.04 -8.30 3.22
N VAL A 62 -14.05 -7.48 3.59
CA VAL A 62 -12.68 -7.91 3.89
C VAL A 62 -12.66 -8.89 5.06
N THR A 63 -13.40 -8.59 6.13
CA THR A 63 -13.51 -9.47 7.29
C THR A 63 -14.14 -10.81 6.91
N ALA A 64 -15.23 -10.79 6.14
CA ALA A 64 -15.90 -12.00 5.69
C ALA A 64 -14.97 -12.87 4.82
N TYR A 65 -14.20 -12.26 3.92
CA TYR A 65 -13.18 -12.97 3.13
C TYR A 65 -12.10 -13.60 4.01
N ALA A 66 -11.50 -12.83 4.91
CA ALA A 66 -10.44 -13.31 5.79
C ALA A 66 -10.90 -14.45 6.71
N MET A 67 -12.14 -14.38 7.19
CA MET A 67 -12.73 -15.41 8.06
C MET A 67 -13.02 -16.74 7.35
N GLN A 68 -13.02 -16.80 6.02
CA GLN A 68 -13.08 -18.07 5.30
C GLN A 68 -11.81 -18.91 5.50
N GLY A 69 -10.74 -18.31 6.02
CA GLY A 69 -9.51 -19.02 6.39
C GLY A 69 -8.66 -19.51 5.20
N THR A 70 -9.00 -19.09 3.98
CA THR A 70 -8.35 -19.53 2.75
C THR A 70 -7.39 -18.53 2.15
N GLY A 71 -7.41 -17.27 2.63
CA GLY A 71 -6.63 -16.21 2.03
C GLY A 71 -6.12 -15.15 3.00
N PHE A 72 -5.21 -14.33 2.51
CA PHE A 72 -4.66 -13.18 3.21
C PHE A 72 -5.31 -11.90 2.71
N VAL A 73 -5.23 -10.86 3.53
CA VAL A 73 -5.61 -9.50 3.14
C VAL A 73 -4.33 -8.68 2.97
N THR A 74 -4.16 -8.10 1.80
CA THR A 74 -3.13 -7.10 1.55
C THR A 74 -3.76 -5.73 1.37
N LEU A 75 -3.04 -4.71 1.76
CA LEU A 75 -3.42 -3.32 1.56
C LEU A 75 -2.33 -2.61 0.76
N SER A 76 -2.74 -1.79 -0.16
CA SER A 76 -1.89 -0.82 -0.83
C SER A 76 -2.45 0.59 -0.67
N ALA A 77 -1.64 1.60 -0.94
CA ALA A 77 -2.09 2.99 -0.90
C ALA A 77 -1.45 3.78 -2.06
N HIS A 78 -2.28 4.48 -2.81
CA HIS A 78 -1.87 5.49 -3.78
C HIS A 78 -2.15 6.87 -3.19
N TRP A 79 -1.36 7.24 -2.17
CA TRP A 79 -1.53 8.51 -1.46
C TRP A 79 -1.41 9.71 -2.38
N LEU A 80 -2.24 10.71 -2.10
CA LEU A 80 -2.16 12.00 -2.77
C LEU A 80 -0.74 12.58 -2.63
N THR A 81 -0.32 13.32 -3.65
CA THR A 81 0.89 14.13 -3.49
C THR A 81 0.69 15.13 -2.35
N PRO A 82 1.56 15.16 -1.33
CA PRO A 82 1.34 15.94 -0.11
C PRO A 82 1.21 17.45 -0.27
N THR A 83 1.46 17.99 -1.45
CA THR A 83 1.16 19.36 -1.81
C THR A 83 -0.33 19.61 -2.09
N THR A 84 -1.13 18.54 -2.18
CA THR A 84 -2.57 18.59 -2.47
C THR A 84 -3.36 18.22 -1.23
N LYS A 85 -4.37 19.02 -0.88
CA LYS A 85 -5.31 18.70 0.20
C LYS A 85 -6.36 17.70 -0.29
N ILE A 86 -6.83 16.84 0.58
CA ILE A 86 -7.94 15.92 0.29
C ILE A 86 -9.16 16.68 -0.24
N ALA A 87 -9.48 17.84 0.36
CA ALA A 87 -10.63 18.65 -0.05
C ALA A 87 -10.53 19.22 -1.48
N ASP A 88 -9.32 19.32 -2.04
CA ASP A 88 -9.07 19.85 -3.37
C ASP A 88 -8.87 18.71 -4.41
N ALA A 89 -8.92 17.46 -3.98
CA ALA A 89 -8.72 16.28 -4.81
C ALA A 89 -10.06 15.57 -5.12
N THR A 90 -10.03 14.67 -6.08
CA THR A 90 -11.14 13.76 -6.38
C THR A 90 -10.63 12.34 -6.56
N LEU A 91 -11.49 11.36 -6.32
CA LEU A 91 -11.14 9.94 -6.47
C LEU A 91 -10.53 9.62 -7.86
N GLN A 92 -10.99 10.30 -8.90
CA GLN A 92 -10.57 10.08 -10.29
C GLN A 92 -9.59 11.16 -10.77
N GLY A 93 -9.01 11.93 -9.84
CA GLY A 93 -8.03 12.97 -10.17
C GLY A 93 -6.82 12.34 -10.87
N ALA A 94 -6.61 12.74 -12.13
CA ALA A 94 -5.44 12.30 -12.86
C ALA A 94 -4.17 12.71 -12.10
N ASN A 95 -3.28 11.75 -11.88
CA ASN A 95 -1.98 11.99 -11.24
C ASN A 95 -2.00 12.37 -9.75
N ASN A 96 -3.05 12.05 -9.02
CA ASN A 96 -3.11 12.35 -7.57
C ASN A 96 -1.84 11.95 -6.80
N SER A 97 -1.23 10.81 -7.13
CA SER A 97 -0.01 10.30 -6.51
C SER A 97 1.27 10.50 -7.36
N ARG A 98 1.16 11.14 -8.54
CA ARG A 98 2.24 11.18 -9.54
C ARG A 98 2.90 12.55 -9.73
N THR A 99 2.48 13.55 -9.00
CA THR A 99 3.16 14.86 -9.04
C THR A 99 4.45 14.77 -8.24
N MET A 100 5.59 14.88 -8.90
CA MET A 100 6.89 14.80 -8.24
C MET A 100 7.10 15.98 -7.28
N LEU A 101 7.68 15.67 -6.14
CA LEU A 101 8.11 16.65 -5.15
C LEU A 101 9.55 17.11 -5.43
N THR A 102 9.87 18.32 -5.02
CA THR A 102 11.27 18.71 -4.83
C THR A 102 11.85 18.01 -3.59
N ALA A 103 13.17 17.93 -3.47
CA ALA A 103 13.81 17.37 -2.27
C ALA A 103 13.41 18.10 -0.99
N GLU A 104 13.17 19.42 -1.06
CA GLU A 104 12.67 20.21 0.08
C GLU A 104 11.26 19.79 0.48
N GLN A 105 10.33 19.74 -0.47
CA GLN A 105 8.95 19.30 -0.22
C GLN A 105 8.90 17.85 0.31
N TYR A 106 9.77 16.98 -0.21
CA TYR A 106 9.88 15.59 0.28
C TYR A 106 10.30 15.54 1.75
N ASN A 107 11.29 16.34 2.15
CA ASN A 107 11.70 16.45 3.55
C ASN A 107 10.60 17.08 4.43
N ASN A 108 9.85 18.03 3.87
CA ASN A 108 8.72 18.65 4.55
C ASN A 108 7.62 17.64 4.90
N VAL A 109 7.44 16.57 4.14
CA VAL A 109 6.47 15.50 4.46
C VAL A 109 6.69 14.91 5.86
N MET A 110 7.94 14.87 6.32
CA MET A 110 8.31 14.34 7.65
C MET A 110 8.57 15.45 8.68
N THR A 111 8.41 16.72 8.29
CA THR A 111 8.70 17.88 9.17
C THR A 111 7.41 18.44 9.74
N ALA A 112 7.23 18.30 11.05
CA ALA A 112 6.02 18.74 11.73
C ALA A 112 5.71 20.23 11.49
N GLY A 113 4.45 20.53 11.17
CA GLY A 113 3.95 21.89 10.98
C GLY A 113 4.10 22.44 9.55
N THR A 114 4.70 21.71 8.64
CA THR A 114 4.68 22.04 7.20
C THR A 114 3.34 21.68 6.56
N THR A 115 3.06 22.26 5.41
CA THR A 115 1.85 21.95 4.64
C THR A 115 1.85 20.49 4.18
N GLU A 116 2.97 20.03 3.65
CA GLU A 116 3.13 18.66 3.16
C GLU A 116 2.92 17.63 4.28
N ASN A 117 3.49 17.89 5.47
CA ASN A 117 3.29 17.01 6.63
C ASN A 117 1.84 17.00 7.08
N THR A 118 1.19 18.15 7.15
CA THR A 118 -0.22 18.26 7.58
C THR A 118 -1.13 17.50 6.64
N ASN A 119 -0.98 17.69 5.33
CA ASN A 119 -1.80 17.01 4.32
C ASN A 119 -1.58 15.49 4.35
N PHE A 120 -0.32 15.05 4.47
CA PHE A 120 0.01 13.63 4.50
C PHE A 120 -0.52 12.94 5.76
N LEU A 121 -0.40 13.58 6.92
CA LEU A 121 -0.94 13.05 8.17
C LEU A 121 -2.47 12.93 8.16
N GLU A 122 -3.18 13.83 7.47
CA GLU A 122 -4.63 13.72 7.29
C GLU A 122 -5.01 12.44 6.55
N GLU A 123 -4.28 12.08 5.50
CA GLU A 123 -4.51 10.86 4.73
C GLU A 123 -4.12 9.61 5.53
N LEU A 124 -2.93 9.61 6.16
CA LEU A 124 -2.51 8.51 7.03
C LEU A 124 -3.49 8.25 8.18
N ALA A 125 -4.13 9.30 8.72
CA ALA A 125 -5.14 9.14 9.77
C ALA A 125 -6.39 8.40 9.29
N ILE A 126 -6.82 8.62 8.05
CA ILE A 126 -7.94 7.90 7.42
C ILE A 126 -7.60 6.41 7.26
N ASP A 127 -6.41 6.12 6.74
CA ASP A 127 -5.94 4.75 6.57
C ASP A 127 -5.77 4.03 7.91
N ALA A 128 -5.21 4.72 8.92
CA ALA A 128 -5.08 4.17 10.27
C ALA A 128 -6.43 3.84 10.89
N ALA A 129 -7.45 4.67 10.66
CA ALA A 129 -8.80 4.40 11.13
C ALA A 129 -9.42 3.17 10.43
N PHE A 130 -9.15 2.97 9.16
CA PHE A 130 -9.57 1.77 8.41
C PHE A 130 -8.87 0.52 8.94
N ILE A 131 -7.54 0.53 9.07
CA ILE A 131 -6.75 -0.60 9.58
C ILE A 131 -7.15 -0.94 11.02
N ARG A 132 -7.48 0.06 11.85
CA ARG A 132 -7.99 -0.15 13.21
C ARG A 132 -9.30 -0.92 13.20
N LYS A 133 -10.23 -0.61 12.29
CA LYS A 133 -11.47 -1.38 12.17
C LYS A 133 -11.19 -2.85 11.80
N LEU A 134 -10.21 -3.12 10.96
CA LEU A 134 -9.79 -4.49 10.66
C LEU A 134 -9.18 -5.17 11.90
N LYS A 135 -8.32 -4.46 12.65
CA LYS A 135 -7.78 -4.93 13.94
C LYS A 135 -8.89 -5.31 14.93
N ASP A 136 -9.89 -4.44 15.08
CA ASP A 136 -11.02 -4.66 16.00
C ASP A 136 -11.86 -5.87 15.60
N ASN A 137 -11.80 -6.29 14.34
CA ASN A 137 -12.39 -7.54 13.83
C ASN A 137 -11.42 -8.74 13.84
N GLY A 138 -10.23 -8.59 14.45
CA GLY A 138 -9.23 -9.65 14.55
C GLY A 138 -8.46 -9.94 13.27
N ILE A 139 -8.46 -9.02 12.30
CA ILE A 139 -7.81 -9.21 11.00
C ILE A 139 -6.41 -8.57 11.02
N SER A 140 -5.41 -9.38 10.72
CA SER A 140 -4.06 -8.91 10.38
C SER A 140 -3.95 -8.69 8.87
N VAL A 141 -3.20 -7.67 8.48
CA VAL A 141 -3.04 -7.27 7.09
C VAL A 141 -1.57 -7.21 6.68
N ILE A 142 -1.29 -7.52 5.43
CA ILE A 142 0.01 -7.23 4.81
C ILE A 142 -0.11 -5.85 4.17
N PHE A 143 0.68 -4.89 4.62
CA PHE A 143 0.63 -3.54 4.09
C PHE A 143 1.81 -3.28 3.15
N ARG A 144 1.51 -3.16 1.87
CA ARG A 144 2.41 -2.81 0.79
C ARG A 144 2.43 -1.29 0.61
N SER A 145 2.98 -0.60 1.59
CA SER A 145 3.09 0.86 1.56
C SER A 145 4.18 1.31 0.58
N MET A 146 4.01 2.49 -0.02
CA MET A 146 5.01 3.13 -0.90
C MET A 146 5.65 2.16 -1.91
N HIS A 147 4.81 1.36 -2.55
CA HIS A 147 5.21 0.33 -3.51
C HIS A 147 5.86 0.93 -4.76
N GLU A 148 6.56 0.08 -5.53
CA GLU A 148 7.21 0.44 -6.81
C GLU A 148 8.16 1.64 -6.70
N SER A 149 8.79 1.83 -5.55
CA SER A 149 9.55 3.02 -5.16
C SER A 149 10.80 3.29 -6.02
N ASN A 150 11.23 2.31 -6.81
CA ASN A 150 12.39 2.40 -7.72
C ASN A 150 12.03 2.83 -9.15
N GLN A 151 10.74 3.09 -9.45
CA GLN A 151 10.27 3.40 -10.81
C GLN A 151 10.23 4.91 -11.13
N GLY A 152 10.16 5.78 -10.15
CA GLY A 152 10.04 7.22 -10.36
C GLY A 152 8.65 7.67 -10.83
N TYR A 153 7.59 6.85 -10.66
CA TYR A 153 6.22 7.22 -11.06
C TYR A 153 5.45 7.95 -9.98
N PHE A 154 5.70 7.64 -8.73
CA PHE A 154 4.98 8.19 -7.59
C PHE A 154 5.83 9.22 -6.85
N TRP A 155 5.18 10.14 -6.15
CA TRP A 155 5.87 11.19 -5.41
C TRP A 155 6.84 10.66 -4.34
N TRP A 156 6.60 9.46 -3.81
CA TRP A 156 7.48 8.81 -2.83
C TRP A 156 8.69 8.11 -3.43
N CYS A 157 8.75 7.96 -4.75
CA CYS A 157 9.85 7.25 -5.40
C CYS A 157 11.18 7.99 -5.28
N VAL A 158 12.26 7.20 -5.29
CA VAL A 158 13.61 7.75 -5.51
C VAL A 158 13.65 8.44 -6.86
N ASN A 159 14.11 9.68 -6.87
CA ASN A 159 14.20 10.50 -8.08
C ASN A 159 15.43 11.40 -8.01
N PRO A 160 16.58 10.97 -8.59
CA PRO A 160 17.82 11.75 -8.57
C PRO A 160 17.70 13.12 -9.25
N GLU A 161 16.83 13.26 -10.26
CA GLU A 161 16.61 14.53 -10.97
C GLU A 161 15.99 15.60 -10.05
N GLN A 162 15.18 15.17 -9.08
CA GLN A 162 14.58 16.02 -8.05
C GLN A 162 15.41 16.06 -6.76
N GLY A 163 16.56 15.36 -6.72
CA GLY A 163 17.40 15.25 -5.55
C GLY A 163 16.85 14.31 -4.46
N ILE A 164 15.84 13.48 -4.79
CA ILE A 164 15.27 12.50 -3.85
C ILE A 164 16.11 11.23 -3.86
N THR A 165 16.77 10.97 -2.73
CA THR A 165 17.72 9.87 -2.58
C THR A 165 17.09 8.61 -1.96
N ALA A 166 17.77 7.48 -2.08
CA ALA A 166 17.41 6.22 -1.41
C ALA A 166 17.30 6.39 0.12
N ALA A 167 18.19 7.16 0.73
CA ALA A 167 18.14 7.44 2.17
C ALA A 167 16.88 8.26 2.56
N MET A 168 16.46 9.21 1.73
CA MET A 168 15.23 9.95 1.96
C MET A 168 14.01 9.03 1.92
N TYR A 169 13.95 8.13 0.94
CA TYR A 169 12.91 7.11 0.87
C TYR A 169 12.90 6.21 2.11
N SER A 170 14.07 5.68 2.52
CA SER A 170 14.15 4.84 3.73
C SER A 170 13.65 5.57 4.98
N ASN A 171 13.95 6.87 5.10
CA ASN A 171 13.47 7.69 6.22
C ASN A 171 11.95 7.89 6.16
N LEU A 172 11.38 8.13 4.98
CA LEU A 172 9.93 8.23 4.80
C LEU A 172 9.23 6.91 5.13
N TYR A 173 9.81 5.76 4.71
CA TYR A 173 9.25 4.46 5.05
C TYR A 173 9.20 4.24 6.57
N ARG A 174 10.30 4.55 7.28
CA ARG A 174 10.34 4.47 8.75
C ARG A 174 9.35 5.43 9.41
N TYR A 175 9.22 6.64 8.88
CA TYR A 175 8.25 7.62 9.37
C TYR A 175 6.81 7.10 9.28
N VAL A 176 6.43 6.50 8.14
CA VAL A 176 5.12 5.89 7.94
C VAL A 176 4.93 4.69 8.87
N HIS A 177 5.92 3.80 8.95
CA HIS A 177 5.90 2.66 9.87
C HIS A 177 5.65 3.11 11.32
N ASP A 178 6.40 4.09 11.81
CA ASP A 178 6.30 4.56 13.19
C ASP A 178 4.98 5.29 13.45
N TYR A 179 4.44 5.97 12.44
CA TYR A 179 3.11 6.57 12.55
C TYR A 179 2.04 5.51 12.81
N PHE A 180 1.99 4.45 12.04
CA PHE A 180 0.98 3.40 12.22
C PHE A 180 1.24 2.56 13.47
N THR A 181 2.48 2.12 13.69
CA THR A 181 2.80 1.18 14.78
C THR A 181 2.93 1.86 16.14
N VAL A 182 3.68 2.97 16.20
CA VAL A 182 3.97 3.65 17.47
C VAL A 182 2.90 4.68 17.79
N THR A 183 2.60 5.60 16.87
CA THR A 183 1.66 6.69 17.12
C THR A 183 0.22 6.19 17.19
N CYS A 184 -0.19 5.33 16.25
CA CYS A 184 -1.55 4.80 16.20
C CYS A 184 -1.72 3.48 16.99
N GLY A 185 -0.64 2.81 17.41
CA GLY A 185 -0.70 1.56 18.17
C GLY A 185 -1.31 0.38 17.39
N LEU A 186 -1.04 0.32 16.07
CA LEU A 186 -1.51 -0.76 15.21
C LEU A 186 -0.46 -1.88 15.16
N ASP A 187 -0.76 -3.02 15.75
CA ASP A 187 0.09 -4.20 15.85
C ASP A 187 -0.39 -5.36 14.97
N ASN A 188 -1.36 -5.09 14.10
CA ASN A 188 -1.94 -6.06 13.17
C ASN A 188 -1.42 -5.89 11.73
N ILE A 189 -0.31 -5.15 11.54
CA ILE A 189 0.30 -4.89 10.24
C ILE A 189 1.53 -5.77 10.07
N ILE A 190 1.60 -6.47 8.94
CA ILE A 190 2.80 -7.13 8.41
C ILE A 190 3.35 -6.20 7.34
N TRP A 191 4.52 -5.64 7.57
CA TRP A 191 5.11 -4.62 6.72
C TRP A 191 5.81 -5.22 5.51
N GLN A 192 5.42 -4.78 4.30
CA GLN A 192 6.00 -5.26 3.06
C GLN A 192 6.77 -4.16 2.34
N PHE A 193 8.07 -4.37 2.14
CA PHE A 193 8.90 -3.57 1.25
C PHE A 193 8.76 -4.09 -0.19
N ASN A 194 8.43 -3.19 -1.12
CA ASN A 194 8.12 -3.56 -2.50
C ASN A 194 8.96 -2.78 -3.51
N ALA A 195 9.46 -3.47 -4.52
CA ALA A 195 10.10 -2.88 -5.69
C ALA A 195 9.37 -3.32 -6.96
N ASP A 196 9.59 -2.60 -8.07
CA ASP A 196 9.12 -2.98 -9.40
C ASP A 196 10.24 -3.61 -10.21
N ARG A 197 9.90 -4.62 -11.03
CA ARG A 197 10.83 -5.34 -11.88
C ARG A 197 11.41 -4.47 -13.02
N ALA A 198 10.62 -3.56 -13.59
CA ALA A 198 11.06 -2.79 -14.75
C ALA A 198 12.19 -1.81 -14.42
N GLY A 199 12.18 -1.19 -13.24
CA GLY A 199 13.25 -0.32 -12.74
C GLY A 199 14.23 -1.03 -11.81
N TYR A 200 14.24 -2.37 -11.77
CA TYR A 200 15.04 -3.10 -10.80
C TYR A 200 16.55 -2.96 -11.04
N ASN A 201 17.22 -2.43 -10.03
CA ASN A 201 18.66 -2.48 -9.86
C ASN A 201 18.94 -2.87 -8.41
N ALA A 202 19.67 -3.97 -8.22
CA ALA A 202 19.88 -4.56 -6.89
C ALA A 202 20.56 -3.59 -5.91
N GLU A 203 21.51 -2.78 -6.36
CA GLU A 203 22.23 -1.82 -5.51
C GLU A 203 21.29 -0.68 -5.08
N THR A 204 20.51 -0.15 -6.01
CA THR A 204 19.52 0.90 -5.73
C THR A 204 18.46 0.40 -4.75
N VAL A 205 17.88 -0.78 -5.01
CA VAL A 205 16.84 -1.36 -4.15
C VAL A 205 17.38 -1.68 -2.76
N ALA A 206 18.62 -2.21 -2.66
CA ALA A 206 19.26 -2.44 -1.37
C ALA A 206 19.54 -1.14 -0.60
N ALA A 207 19.91 -0.06 -1.31
CA ALA A 207 20.13 1.25 -0.68
C ALA A 207 18.82 1.90 -0.17
N MET A 208 17.66 1.51 -0.72
CA MET A 208 16.34 1.97 -0.31
C MET A 208 15.78 1.17 0.88
N TYR A 209 16.35 0.01 1.19
CA TYR A 209 15.83 -0.87 2.22
C TYR A 209 15.84 -0.20 3.61
N PRO A 210 14.70 -0.09 4.29
CA PRO A 210 14.61 0.68 5.53
C PRO A 210 15.19 -0.04 6.75
N GLY A 211 15.51 -1.32 6.63
CA GLY A 211 16.09 -2.16 7.69
C GLY A 211 15.11 -3.17 8.28
N ASP A 212 15.68 -4.25 8.84
CA ASP A 212 14.92 -5.43 9.31
C ASP A 212 13.91 -5.14 10.43
N ASN A 213 14.09 -4.04 11.17
CA ASN A 213 13.15 -3.62 12.20
C ASN A 213 11.86 -3.00 11.65
N TYR A 214 11.79 -2.72 10.35
CA TYR A 214 10.70 -2.03 9.68
C TYR A 214 10.03 -2.86 8.59
N VAL A 215 10.56 -4.05 8.30
CA VAL A 215 10.10 -4.89 7.19
C VAL A 215 9.99 -6.34 7.62
N ASP A 216 8.81 -6.92 7.45
CA ASP A 216 8.55 -8.33 7.72
C ASP A 216 8.68 -9.19 6.46
N THR A 217 8.40 -8.60 5.29
CA THR A 217 8.42 -9.32 4.00
C THR A 217 8.82 -8.40 2.85
N VAL A 218 9.32 -8.98 1.79
CA VAL A 218 9.71 -8.28 0.56
C VAL A 218 8.96 -8.82 -0.64
N SER A 219 8.68 -7.95 -1.61
CA SER A 219 8.00 -8.34 -2.85
C SER A 219 8.53 -7.59 -4.07
N LEU A 220 8.21 -8.12 -5.23
CA LEU A 220 8.55 -7.55 -6.52
C LEU A 220 7.32 -7.54 -7.41
N ASP A 221 6.93 -6.37 -7.89
CA ASP A 221 5.88 -6.26 -8.89
C ASP A 221 6.44 -6.59 -10.27
N TRP A 222 5.78 -7.53 -10.93
CA TRP A 222 6.21 -8.01 -12.24
C TRP A 222 5.02 -8.15 -13.17
N TYR A 223 4.89 -7.21 -14.09
CA TYR A 223 3.85 -7.23 -15.11
C TYR A 223 4.32 -8.01 -16.34
N LEU A 224 3.58 -9.05 -16.69
CA LEU A 224 3.82 -9.85 -17.88
C LEU A 224 2.95 -9.31 -19.01
N SER A 225 3.55 -9.01 -20.17
CA SER A 225 2.80 -8.74 -21.39
C SER A 225 2.16 -10.02 -21.94
N ALA A 226 1.02 -9.89 -22.59
CA ALA A 226 0.40 -11.04 -23.28
C ALA A 226 1.39 -11.66 -24.25
N GLY A 227 1.68 -12.95 -24.05
CA GLY A 227 2.65 -13.70 -24.89
C GLY A 227 4.10 -13.69 -24.38
N SER A 228 4.42 -13.00 -23.28
CA SER A 228 5.74 -13.16 -22.64
C SER A 228 5.79 -14.48 -21.86
N THR A 229 6.88 -15.21 -22.02
CA THR A 229 7.22 -16.35 -21.15
C THR A 229 8.01 -15.83 -19.96
N ALA A 230 7.68 -16.30 -18.76
CA ALA A 230 8.43 -15.99 -17.53
C ALA A 230 9.85 -16.55 -17.59
#